data_945ec1ee3f37debebf55aa0bff6cc938
#
_entry.id   945ec1ee3f37debebf55aa0bff6cc938
#
_cell.length_a   1.000
_cell.length_b   1.000
_cell.length_c   1.000
_cell.angle_alpha   90.00
_cell.angle_beta   90.00
_cell.angle_gamma   90.00
#
_symmetry.space_group_name_H-M   'P 1'
#
loop_
_entity.id
_entity.type
_entity.pdbx_description
1 polymer ?
#
loop_
_entity_poly.entity_id
_entity_poly.type
_entity_poly.pdbx_seq_one_letter_code
_entity_poly.pdbx_strand_id
1 'polypeptide(L)'
;MRADLLAAIDASAGIDALEAVRVHALGKQGAITGLLKTLGALSPEERQTVAPGIHALREAVTHAIGARKADLEARALAARLASERVDLTLPVDRPAAGGVHPVAQVMDELAEIFADLGFAVATGPEIEDDWHNFTALNIPETHPARAMHDTFYAQRRSPQGEETASAAGAAQAASDDGGSATGAPERYVLRTHTSPVQIRTMMAQQPPIRIIAPGRVYRSDSDATHTPMFHQIEGLVIDRGIHMGHLKWTLETFLKAYFERDDIVLRLRPSYFPFTEPSAEVDIGYTLEKGRRVVGGDPAKGNGGWMEVLGSGMVHPKVIEACGLDPNEWQGFAFGTGVDRLAMLKYGMDDLRPFFDGDLRWLKHYGFSALDVPTLSGGVTA
;
A
#
# COMPACT_ATOMS: atom_id res chain seq x y z
N MET A 1 -36.59 60.43 -9.98
CA MET A 1 -36.04 59.20 -10.52
C MET A 1 -34.46 59.16 -10.55
N ARG A 2 -33.78 60.12 -11.26
CA ARG A 2 -32.29 60.09 -11.30
C ARG A 2 -31.68 60.20 -9.89
N ALA A 3 -32.15 61.22 -9.12
CA ALA A 3 -31.67 61.45 -7.77
C ALA A 3 -31.94 60.23 -6.84
N ASP A 4 -33.08 59.64 -6.94
CA ASP A 4 -33.52 58.51 -6.10
C ASP A 4 -32.73 57.28 -6.39
N LEU A 5 -32.45 56.98 -7.68
CA LEU A 5 -31.61 55.84 -8.08
C LEU A 5 -30.17 56.04 -7.65
N LEU A 6 -29.59 57.20 -7.80
CA LEU A 6 -28.23 57.49 -7.34
C LEU A 6 -28.14 57.43 -5.81
N ALA A 7 -29.13 57.93 -5.07
CA ALA A 7 -29.19 57.81 -3.63
C ALA A 7 -29.30 56.35 -3.16
N ALA A 8 -30.11 55.51 -3.85
CA ALA A 8 -30.22 54.10 -3.55
C ALA A 8 -28.93 53.34 -3.82
N ILE A 9 -28.17 53.68 -4.88
CA ILE A 9 -26.84 53.11 -5.19
C ILE A 9 -25.85 53.45 -4.06
N ASP A 10 -25.82 54.71 -3.66
CA ASP A 10 -24.93 55.19 -2.60
C ASP A 10 -25.23 54.55 -1.23
N ALA A 11 -26.52 54.37 -0.92
CA ALA A 11 -26.99 53.76 0.32
C ALA A 11 -26.80 52.23 0.37
N SER A 12 -26.44 51.59 -0.75
CA SER A 12 -26.25 50.13 -0.80
C SER A 12 -25.08 49.70 0.10
N ALA A 13 -25.40 48.94 1.16
CA ALA A 13 -24.41 48.50 2.16
C ALA A 13 -23.56 47.29 1.73
N GLY A 14 -23.96 46.57 0.67
CA GLY A 14 -23.28 45.39 0.18
C GLY A 14 -23.60 45.08 -1.29
N ILE A 15 -22.90 44.11 -1.86
CA ILE A 15 -23.02 43.72 -3.27
C ILE A 15 -24.44 43.25 -3.62
N ASP A 16 -25.09 42.49 -2.73
CA ASP A 16 -26.46 41.99 -2.96
C ASP A 16 -27.47 43.11 -2.99
N ALA A 17 -27.34 44.10 -2.09
CA ALA A 17 -28.18 45.29 -2.08
C ALA A 17 -27.98 46.13 -3.34
N LEU A 18 -26.75 46.30 -3.80
CA LEU A 18 -26.43 47.01 -5.02
C LEU A 18 -26.97 46.27 -6.26
N GLU A 19 -26.90 44.95 -6.28
CA GLU A 19 -27.48 44.14 -7.35
C GLU A 19 -29.01 44.27 -7.41
N ALA A 20 -29.70 44.31 -6.27
CA ALA A 20 -31.15 44.59 -6.22
C ALA A 20 -31.47 45.93 -6.84
N VAL A 21 -30.71 46.99 -6.53
CA VAL A 21 -30.87 48.33 -7.15
C VAL A 21 -30.59 48.27 -8.66
N ARG A 22 -29.56 47.54 -9.08
CA ARG A 22 -29.26 47.34 -10.51
C ARG A 22 -30.43 46.68 -11.25
N VAL A 23 -31.00 45.64 -10.69
CA VAL A 23 -32.17 44.94 -11.29
C VAL A 23 -33.38 45.85 -11.33
N HIS A 24 -33.64 46.61 -10.27
CA HIS A 24 -34.73 47.58 -10.23
C HIS A 24 -34.57 48.70 -11.29
N ALA A 25 -33.35 49.18 -11.52
CA ALA A 25 -33.10 50.25 -12.48
C ALA A 25 -33.00 49.76 -13.93
N LEU A 26 -32.18 48.72 -14.17
CA LEU A 26 -31.72 48.29 -15.47
C LEU A 26 -32.19 46.89 -15.90
N GLY A 27 -32.88 46.14 -15.02
CA GLY A 27 -33.37 44.79 -15.33
C GLY A 27 -34.43 44.79 -16.44
N LYS A 28 -34.87 43.62 -16.90
CA LYS A 28 -35.85 43.46 -18.00
C LYS A 28 -37.15 44.23 -17.75
N GLN A 29 -37.56 44.41 -16.50
CA GLN A 29 -38.71 45.18 -16.04
C GLN A 29 -38.29 46.44 -15.26
N GLY A 30 -37.03 46.81 -15.33
CA GLY A 30 -36.50 47.95 -14.57
C GLY A 30 -37.01 49.29 -15.08
N ALA A 31 -36.95 50.27 -14.18
CA ALA A 31 -37.53 51.62 -14.43
C ALA A 31 -36.97 52.29 -15.70
N ILE A 32 -35.64 52.21 -15.91
CA ILE A 32 -34.97 52.78 -17.11
C ILE A 32 -35.30 51.98 -18.36
N THR A 33 -35.38 50.66 -18.23
CA THR A 33 -35.74 49.77 -19.36
C THR A 33 -37.18 50.00 -19.76
N GLY A 34 -38.08 50.29 -18.81
CA GLY A 34 -39.44 50.70 -19.07
C GLY A 34 -39.51 52.02 -19.89
N LEU A 35 -38.72 53.03 -19.50
CA LEU A 35 -38.64 54.29 -20.24
C LEU A 35 -38.08 54.10 -21.67
N LEU A 36 -37.10 53.24 -21.85
CA LEU A 36 -36.55 52.90 -23.17
C LEU A 36 -37.60 52.24 -24.09
N LYS A 37 -38.48 51.43 -23.53
CA LYS A 37 -39.58 50.80 -24.29
C LYS A 37 -40.62 51.83 -24.76
N THR A 38 -40.89 52.87 -23.97
CA THR A 38 -41.84 53.94 -24.40
C THR A 38 -41.35 54.75 -25.59
N LEU A 39 -40.02 54.81 -25.84
CA LEU A 39 -39.48 55.49 -27.01
C LEU A 39 -39.99 54.87 -28.33
N GLY A 40 -40.37 53.59 -28.35
CA GLY A 40 -40.93 52.94 -29.54
C GLY A 40 -42.31 53.47 -29.96
N ALA A 41 -43.08 54.06 -29.01
CA ALA A 41 -44.41 54.59 -29.24
C ALA A 41 -44.44 56.09 -29.55
N LEU A 42 -43.28 56.78 -29.46
CA LEU A 42 -43.17 58.24 -29.74
C LEU A 42 -42.95 58.53 -31.23
N SER A 43 -43.38 59.70 -31.67
CA SER A 43 -43.09 60.23 -32.99
C SER A 43 -41.58 60.45 -33.19
N PRO A 44 -41.08 60.52 -34.42
CA PRO A 44 -39.65 60.76 -34.70
C PRO A 44 -39.05 62.00 -34.04
N GLU A 45 -39.84 63.11 -34.01
CA GLU A 45 -39.42 64.37 -33.42
C GLU A 45 -39.38 64.35 -31.91
N GLU A 46 -40.41 63.78 -31.28
CA GLU A 46 -40.40 63.54 -29.81
C GLU A 46 -39.31 62.63 -29.35
N ARG A 47 -39.00 61.58 -30.14
CA ARG A 47 -37.93 60.67 -29.85
C ARG A 47 -36.54 61.33 -29.87
N GLN A 48 -36.30 62.22 -30.82
CA GLN A 48 -35.04 62.98 -30.89
C GLN A 48 -34.83 63.86 -29.66
N THR A 49 -35.90 64.36 -29.08
CA THR A 49 -35.83 65.23 -27.90
C THR A 49 -35.68 64.43 -26.60
N VAL A 50 -36.39 63.32 -26.45
CA VAL A 50 -36.46 62.57 -25.18
C VAL A 50 -35.35 61.49 -25.04
N ALA A 51 -34.95 60.82 -26.15
CA ALA A 51 -34.02 59.74 -26.09
C ALA A 51 -32.64 60.10 -25.49
N PRO A 52 -32.02 61.27 -25.81
CA PRO A 52 -30.76 61.66 -25.21
C PRO A 52 -30.79 61.69 -23.68
N GLY A 53 -31.90 62.19 -23.11
CA GLY A 53 -32.07 62.24 -21.64
C GLY A 53 -32.17 60.88 -20.99
N ILE A 54 -32.84 59.89 -21.63
CA ILE A 54 -32.97 58.55 -21.12
C ILE A 54 -31.62 57.79 -21.23
N HIS A 55 -30.89 57.98 -22.34
CA HIS A 55 -29.56 57.42 -22.54
C HIS A 55 -28.57 57.98 -21.51
N ALA A 56 -28.55 59.29 -21.30
CA ALA A 56 -27.72 59.92 -20.27
C ALA A 56 -28.05 59.42 -18.84
N LEU A 57 -29.34 59.22 -18.55
CA LEU A 57 -29.76 58.61 -17.27
C LEU A 57 -29.22 57.16 -17.10
N ARG A 58 -29.37 56.35 -18.15
CA ARG A 58 -28.85 54.97 -18.17
C ARG A 58 -27.36 54.94 -17.93
N GLU A 59 -26.63 55.78 -18.66
CA GLU A 59 -25.17 55.85 -18.55
C GLU A 59 -24.73 56.32 -17.15
N ALA A 60 -25.33 57.35 -16.62
CA ALA A 60 -25.05 57.85 -15.27
C ALA A 60 -25.29 56.77 -14.17
N VAL A 61 -26.43 56.05 -14.27
CA VAL A 61 -26.77 54.97 -13.32
C VAL A 61 -25.79 53.77 -13.48
N THR A 62 -25.46 53.41 -14.73
CA THR A 62 -24.50 52.31 -14.98
C THR A 62 -23.13 52.66 -14.41
N HIS A 63 -22.66 53.88 -14.63
CA HIS A 63 -21.38 54.35 -14.10
C HIS A 63 -21.37 54.37 -12.57
N ALA A 64 -22.45 54.89 -11.92
CA ALA A 64 -22.58 54.94 -10.48
C ALA A 64 -22.57 53.52 -9.85
N ILE A 65 -23.27 52.53 -10.46
CA ILE A 65 -23.29 51.15 -10.02
C ILE A 65 -21.86 50.56 -10.11
N GLY A 66 -21.15 50.79 -11.22
CA GLY A 66 -19.77 50.32 -11.40
C GLY A 66 -18.81 50.89 -10.33
N ALA A 67 -18.88 52.18 -10.09
CA ALA A 67 -18.08 52.86 -9.06
C ALA A 67 -18.39 52.35 -7.64
N ARG A 68 -19.68 52.18 -7.31
CA ARG A 68 -20.09 51.67 -5.98
C ARG A 68 -19.68 50.21 -5.80
N LYS A 69 -19.79 49.39 -6.84
CA LYS A 69 -19.36 48.01 -6.80
C LYS A 69 -17.84 47.88 -6.50
N ALA A 70 -17.03 48.66 -7.19
CA ALA A 70 -15.58 48.69 -6.96
C ALA A 70 -15.24 49.13 -5.51
N ASP A 71 -15.93 50.15 -4.98
CA ASP A 71 -15.74 50.57 -3.59
C ASP A 71 -16.14 49.48 -2.57
N LEU A 72 -17.27 48.81 -2.76
CA LEU A 72 -17.71 47.72 -1.90
C LEU A 72 -16.76 46.52 -1.96
N GLU A 73 -16.29 46.15 -3.12
CA GLU A 73 -15.29 45.07 -3.31
C GLU A 73 -13.95 45.41 -2.64
N ALA A 74 -13.49 46.65 -2.80
CA ALA A 74 -12.25 47.11 -2.13
C ALA A 74 -12.38 47.11 -0.61
N ARG A 75 -13.53 47.56 -0.04
CA ARG A 75 -13.78 47.47 1.40
C ARG A 75 -13.86 46.04 1.91
N ALA A 76 -14.54 45.15 1.18
CA ALA A 76 -14.63 43.75 1.55
C ALA A 76 -13.23 43.07 1.53
N LEU A 77 -12.44 43.40 0.53
CA LEU A 77 -11.04 42.90 0.45
C LEU A 77 -10.19 43.44 1.60
N ALA A 78 -10.28 44.73 1.89
CA ALA A 78 -9.52 45.32 2.99
C ALA A 78 -9.92 44.75 4.37
N ALA A 79 -11.22 44.53 4.60
CA ALA A 79 -11.70 43.86 5.82
C ALA A 79 -11.16 42.42 5.94
N ARG A 80 -11.19 41.66 4.83
CA ARG A 80 -10.67 40.30 4.76
C ARG A 80 -9.17 40.28 5.04
N LEU A 81 -8.39 41.14 4.40
CA LEU A 81 -6.95 41.22 4.62
C LEU A 81 -6.60 41.62 6.06
N ALA A 82 -7.44 42.43 6.73
CA ALA A 82 -7.23 42.79 8.12
C ALA A 82 -7.52 41.61 9.08
N SER A 83 -8.54 40.79 8.77
CA SER A 83 -8.93 39.64 9.59
C SER A 83 -8.11 38.38 9.34
N GLU A 84 -7.60 38.21 8.13
CA GLU A 84 -6.82 37.06 7.71
C GLU A 84 -5.29 37.28 7.90
N ARG A 85 -4.88 38.14 8.81
CA ARG A 85 -3.44 38.32 9.10
C ARG A 85 -2.87 37.07 9.73
N VAL A 86 -1.83 36.55 9.11
CA VAL A 86 -1.03 35.42 9.62
C VAL A 86 0.19 35.97 10.35
N ASP A 87 0.44 35.47 11.55
CA ASP A 87 1.66 35.78 12.29
C ASP A 87 2.84 34.98 11.69
N LEU A 88 3.69 35.67 10.95
CA LEU A 88 4.88 35.09 10.31
C LEU A 88 6.03 34.86 11.31
N THR A 89 5.89 35.29 12.57
CA THR A 89 6.89 35.02 13.63
C THR A 89 6.68 33.67 14.31
N LEU A 90 5.53 33.03 14.10
CA LEU A 90 5.31 31.67 14.57
C LEU A 90 6.30 30.72 13.89
N PRO A 91 6.93 29.80 14.67
CA PRO A 91 7.82 28.81 14.08
C PRO A 91 7.04 27.97 13.08
N VAL A 92 7.56 27.88 11.87
CA VAL A 92 7.05 26.94 10.88
C VAL A 92 7.30 25.53 11.42
N ASP A 93 6.29 24.69 11.41
CA ASP A 93 6.47 23.26 11.67
C ASP A 93 7.62 22.77 10.79
N ARG A 94 8.68 22.28 11.42
CA ARG A 94 9.79 21.68 10.66
C ARG A 94 9.21 20.56 9.83
N PRO A 95 9.60 20.43 8.54
CA PRO A 95 9.24 19.24 7.78
C PRO A 95 9.58 18.02 8.62
N ALA A 96 8.65 17.09 8.74
CA ALA A 96 8.93 15.87 9.48
C ALA A 96 10.19 15.24 8.88
N ALA A 97 11.17 14.95 9.70
CA ALA A 97 12.32 14.17 9.26
C ALA A 97 11.78 12.84 8.70
N GLY A 98 12.35 12.38 7.59
CA GLY A 98 12.01 11.08 7.04
C GLY A 98 12.28 9.99 8.08
N GLY A 99 11.49 8.92 8.08
CA GLY A 99 11.66 7.77 8.95
C GLY A 99 11.77 6.48 8.14
N VAL A 100 12.36 5.47 8.76
CA VAL A 100 12.38 4.10 8.20
C VAL A 100 11.04 3.45 8.50
N HIS A 101 10.40 2.87 7.48
CA HIS A 101 9.15 2.16 7.63
C HIS A 101 9.35 0.90 8.49
N PRO A 102 8.42 0.52 9.39
CA PRO A 102 8.58 -0.65 10.27
C PRO A 102 8.90 -1.95 9.52
N VAL A 103 8.31 -2.19 8.35
CA VAL A 103 8.62 -3.37 7.54
C VAL A 103 10.06 -3.35 7.03
N ALA A 104 10.56 -2.19 6.57
CA ALA A 104 11.95 -2.06 6.14
C ALA A 104 12.91 -2.29 7.32
N GLN A 105 12.57 -1.74 8.48
CA GLN A 105 13.32 -1.95 9.72
C GLN A 105 13.42 -3.44 10.08
N VAL A 106 12.29 -4.15 10.04
CA VAL A 106 12.27 -5.60 10.34
C VAL A 106 13.04 -6.37 9.28
N MET A 107 12.95 -6.01 8.00
CA MET A 107 13.72 -6.66 6.95
C MET A 107 15.24 -6.56 7.18
N ASP A 108 15.72 -5.37 7.53
CA ASP A 108 17.13 -5.13 7.82
C ASP A 108 17.58 -5.92 9.05
N GLU A 109 16.79 -5.90 10.13
CA GLU A 109 17.06 -6.66 11.35
C GLU A 109 17.12 -8.19 11.09
N LEU A 110 16.17 -8.72 10.31
CA LEU A 110 16.17 -10.13 9.92
C LEU A 110 17.41 -10.50 9.09
N ALA A 111 17.80 -9.62 8.16
CA ALA A 111 19.00 -9.83 7.36
C ALA A 111 20.27 -9.89 8.23
N GLU A 112 20.38 -9.03 9.24
CA GLU A 112 21.50 -9.04 10.21
C GLU A 112 21.50 -10.32 11.06
N ILE A 113 20.36 -10.72 11.63
CA ILE A 113 20.24 -11.94 12.44
C ILE A 113 20.67 -13.17 11.63
N PHE A 114 20.20 -13.28 10.38
CA PHE A 114 20.54 -14.41 9.54
C PHE A 114 21.97 -14.35 9.00
N ALA A 115 22.55 -13.17 8.80
CA ALA A 115 23.96 -13.02 8.46
C ALA A 115 24.86 -13.56 9.59
N ASP A 116 24.51 -13.29 10.86
CA ASP A 116 25.22 -13.85 12.04
C ASP A 116 25.11 -15.39 12.11
N LEU A 117 24.01 -15.96 11.58
CA LEU A 117 23.82 -17.40 11.44
C LEU A 117 24.49 -17.99 10.19
N GLY A 118 25.20 -17.17 9.41
CA GLY A 118 25.94 -17.56 8.21
C GLY A 118 25.08 -17.72 6.95
N PHE A 119 23.93 -17.05 6.89
CA PHE A 119 23.09 -17.00 5.70
C PHE A 119 23.47 -15.80 4.81
N ALA A 120 23.40 -16.00 3.50
CA ALA A 120 23.50 -14.93 2.51
C ALA A 120 22.10 -14.49 2.04
N VAL A 121 21.94 -13.23 1.65
CA VAL A 121 20.70 -12.75 1.05
C VAL A 121 20.68 -13.11 -0.42
N ALA A 122 19.62 -13.80 -0.86
CA ALA A 122 19.36 -14.10 -2.26
C ALA A 122 18.12 -13.31 -2.73
N THR A 123 18.16 -12.85 -3.98
CA THR A 123 17.06 -12.10 -4.59
C THR A 123 16.63 -12.74 -5.91
N GLY A 124 15.40 -12.49 -6.34
CA GLY A 124 14.86 -12.99 -7.59
C GLY A 124 13.68 -12.16 -8.07
N PRO A 125 13.15 -12.45 -9.27
CA PRO A 125 12.07 -11.69 -9.87
C PRO A 125 10.76 -11.82 -9.08
N GLU A 126 9.91 -10.80 -9.16
CA GLU A 126 8.55 -10.83 -8.61
C GLU A 126 7.55 -11.41 -9.62
N ILE A 127 7.84 -11.28 -10.91
CA ILE A 127 7.09 -11.93 -11.98
C ILE A 127 7.82 -13.22 -12.31
N GLU A 128 7.18 -14.35 -12.05
CA GLU A 128 7.74 -15.68 -12.20
C GLU A 128 6.97 -16.49 -13.23
N ASP A 129 7.61 -17.54 -13.72
CA ASP A 129 6.93 -18.59 -14.47
C ASP A 129 6.25 -19.60 -13.52
N ASP A 130 5.30 -20.33 -14.07
CA ASP A 130 4.56 -21.36 -13.32
C ASP A 130 5.45 -22.48 -12.77
N TRP A 131 6.53 -22.80 -13.50
CA TRP A 131 7.43 -23.87 -13.10
C TRP A 131 8.19 -23.54 -11.81
N HIS A 132 8.82 -22.38 -11.74
CA HIS A 132 9.55 -21.95 -10.55
C HIS A 132 8.63 -21.68 -9.35
N ASN A 133 7.43 -21.11 -9.61
CA ASN A 133 6.52 -20.75 -8.53
C ASN A 133 5.75 -21.95 -7.96
N PHE A 134 5.57 -23.04 -8.74
CA PHE A 134 4.75 -24.15 -8.30
C PHE A 134 5.35 -25.53 -8.62
N THR A 135 5.66 -25.82 -9.88
CA THR A 135 5.98 -27.20 -10.32
C THR A 135 7.25 -27.71 -9.68
N ALA A 136 8.32 -26.91 -9.66
CA ALA A 136 9.60 -27.26 -9.03
C ALA A 136 9.47 -27.44 -7.51
N LEU A 137 8.46 -26.84 -6.89
CA LEU A 137 8.13 -26.96 -5.47
C LEU A 137 7.19 -28.14 -5.16
N ASN A 138 7.05 -29.09 -6.09
CA ASN A 138 6.18 -30.26 -5.95
C ASN A 138 4.69 -29.89 -5.68
N ILE A 139 4.24 -28.70 -6.10
CA ILE A 139 2.85 -28.25 -5.98
C ILE A 139 2.10 -28.77 -7.23
N PRO A 140 1.14 -29.70 -7.09
CA PRO A 140 0.43 -30.28 -8.23
C PRO A 140 -0.51 -29.27 -8.91
N GLU A 141 -0.86 -29.51 -10.17
CA GLU A 141 -1.72 -28.63 -10.94
C GLU A 141 -3.11 -28.42 -10.33
N THR A 142 -3.61 -29.43 -9.62
CA THR A 142 -4.92 -29.40 -8.92
C THR A 142 -4.88 -28.73 -7.55
N HIS A 143 -3.73 -28.23 -7.13
CA HIS A 143 -3.61 -27.61 -5.81
C HIS A 143 -4.36 -26.27 -5.75
N PRO A 144 -5.12 -25.99 -4.67
CA PRO A 144 -5.91 -24.75 -4.55
C PRO A 144 -5.07 -23.47 -4.74
N ALA A 145 -3.82 -23.45 -4.28
CA ALA A 145 -2.91 -22.31 -4.44
C ALA A 145 -2.62 -21.92 -5.91
N ARG A 146 -2.91 -22.79 -6.88
CA ARG A 146 -2.82 -22.47 -8.32
C ARG A 146 -4.14 -21.92 -8.88
N ALA A 147 -5.18 -21.84 -8.07
CA ALA A 147 -6.45 -21.34 -8.53
C ALA A 147 -6.40 -19.83 -8.80
N MET A 148 -7.12 -19.39 -9.85
CA MET A 148 -7.12 -17.97 -10.27
C MET A 148 -7.69 -17.02 -9.21
N HIS A 149 -8.40 -17.52 -8.21
CA HIS A 149 -8.91 -16.71 -7.11
C HIS A 149 -7.84 -16.45 -6.03
N ASP A 150 -6.72 -17.22 -6.02
CA ASP A 150 -5.65 -17.07 -5.04
C ASP A 150 -4.36 -16.48 -5.65
N THR A 151 -4.20 -16.54 -6.98
CA THR A 151 -2.96 -16.16 -7.67
C THR A 151 -3.22 -15.15 -8.77
N PHE A 152 -2.40 -14.09 -8.84
CA PHE A 152 -2.41 -13.14 -9.94
C PHE A 152 -1.61 -13.66 -11.13
N TYR A 153 -2.31 -14.02 -12.20
CA TYR A 153 -1.70 -14.44 -13.45
C TYR A 153 -1.48 -13.26 -14.40
N ALA A 154 -0.33 -13.22 -15.06
CA ALA A 154 0.00 -12.25 -16.09
C ALA A 154 0.17 -12.94 -17.44
N GLN A 155 -0.32 -12.31 -18.51
CA GLN A 155 -0.08 -12.77 -19.88
C GLN A 155 0.99 -11.92 -20.55
N ARG A 156 1.91 -12.55 -21.28
CA ARG A 156 2.86 -11.84 -22.12
C ARG A 156 2.11 -11.19 -23.29
N ARG A 157 2.14 -9.87 -23.38
CA ARG A 157 1.58 -9.16 -24.53
C ARG A 157 2.45 -9.43 -25.75
N SER A 158 1.89 -10.06 -26.78
CA SER A 158 2.58 -10.25 -28.05
C SER A 158 2.96 -8.90 -28.65
N PRO A 159 4.16 -8.74 -29.22
CA PRO A 159 4.55 -7.47 -29.88
C PRO A 159 3.66 -7.11 -31.08
N GLN A 160 2.81 -7.99 -31.57
CA GLN A 160 2.01 -7.84 -32.79
C GLN A 160 0.53 -7.55 -32.54
N GLY A 161 0.12 -7.10 -31.36
CA GLY A 161 -1.20 -6.47 -31.19
C GLY A 161 -2.45 -7.31 -31.43
N GLU A 162 -2.34 -8.64 -31.55
CA GLU A 162 -3.52 -9.52 -31.61
C GLU A 162 -4.03 -9.79 -30.20
N GLU A 163 -5.19 -9.21 -29.88
CA GLU A 163 -5.99 -9.58 -28.71
C GLU A 163 -6.44 -11.05 -28.86
N THR A 164 -5.69 -11.98 -28.26
CA THR A 164 -6.22 -13.32 -28.08
C THR A 164 -7.26 -13.30 -26.95
N ALA A 165 -8.42 -13.76 -27.30
CA ALA A 165 -9.68 -13.82 -26.58
C ALA A 165 -9.61 -13.97 -25.06
N SER A 166 -10.51 -13.23 -24.43
CA SER A 166 -11.03 -13.31 -23.06
C SER A 166 -10.75 -14.64 -22.35
N ALA A 167 -10.16 -14.55 -21.15
CA ALA A 167 -9.84 -15.66 -20.24
C ALA A 167 -11.04 -16.57 -19.84
N ALA A 168 -12.26 -16.27 -20.26
CA ALA A 168 -13.45 -17.10 -20.04
C ALA A 168 -13.59 -18.28 -21.02
N GLY A 169 -12.82 -18.31 -22.13
CA GLY A 169 -12.90 -19.38 -23.15
C GLY A 169 -11.84 -20.46 -23.02
N ALA A 170 -10.80 -20.28 -22.21
CA ALA A 170 -9.68 -21.21 -22.14
C ALA A 170 -9.87 -22.39 -21.17
N ALA A 171 -10.91 -22.36 -20.34
CA ALA A 171 -11.18 -23.43 -19.37
C ALA A 171 -11.89 -24.66 -19.96
N GLN A 172 -12.37 -24.61 -21.22
CA GLN A 172 -13.15 -25.68 -21.84
C GLN A 172 -12.41 -26.50 -22.91
N ALA A 173 -11.11 -26.18 -23.19
CA ALA A 173 -10.37 -26.83 -24.28
C ALA A 173 -9.25 -27.79 -23.82
N ALA A 174 -9.22 -28.18 -22.56
CA ALA A 174 -8.18 -29.04 -21.99
C ALA A 174 -8.68 -30.45 -21.62
N SER A 175 -9.63 -31.01 -22.39
CA SER A 175 -9.95 -32.44 -22.34
C SER A 175 -9.84 -33.02 -23.75
N ASP A 176 -8.87 -33.90 -23.93
CA ASP A 176 -8.50 -34.71 -25.09
C ASP A 176 -7.38 -34.13 -25.95
N ASP A 177 -6.17 -34.56 -25.69
CA ASP A 177 -5.28 -35.35 -26.53
C ASP A 177 -3.87 -35.41 -25.89
N GLY A 178 -3.36 -36.62 -25.72
CA GLY A 178 -2.02 -36.92 -25.28
C GLY A 178 -0.96 -36.61 -26.36
N GLY A 179 -0.64 -35.35 -26.56
CA GLY A 179 0.38 -34.87 -27.46
C GLY A 179 1.29 -33.85 -26.76
N SER A 180 2.61 -34.10 -26.76
CA SER A 180 3.64 -33.16 -26.36
C SER A 180 3.45 -31.81 -27.07
N ALA A 181 2.75 -30.86 -26.43
CA ALA A 181 2.47 -29.53 -26.97
C ALA A 181 3.62 -28.57 -26.60
N THR A 182 4.62 -28.51 -27.48
CA THR A 182 5.48 -27.34 -27.63
C THR A 182 4.62 -26.16 -28.11
N GLY A 183 4.04 -25.37 -27.21
CA GLY A 183 3.25 -24.20 -27.62
C GLY A 183 2.19 -23.69 -26.67
N ALA A 184 2.07 -24.18 -25.43
CA ALA A 184 1.23 -23.52 -24.44
C ALA A 184 1.82 -22.13 -24.12
N PRO A 185 0.97 -21.07 -24.09
CA PRO A 185 1.49 -19.74 -23.75
C PRO A 185 2.14 -19.80 -22.36
N GLU A 186 3.38 -19.34 -22.27
CA GLU A 186 4.08 -19.18 -20.99
C GLU A 186 3.20 -18.36 -20.04
N ARG A 187 2.74 -19.01 -18.96
CA ARG A 187 1.96 -18.34 -17.91
C ARG A 187 2.93 -17.74 -16.93
N TYR A 188 2.85 -16.43 -16.79
CA TYR A 188 3.55 -15.71 -15.74
C TYR A 188 2.61 -15.45 -14.57
N VAL A 189 3.19 -15.41 -13.37
CA VAL A 189 2.46 -15.13 -12.12
C VAL A 189 3.19 -14.04 -11.34
N LEU A 190 2.47 -13.24 -10.58
CA LEU A 190 3.09 -12.54 -9.46
C LEU A 190 3.37 -13.60 -8.39
N ARG A 191 4.63 -13.74 -7.97
CA ARG A 191 5.04 -14.80 -7.05
C ARG A 191 4.21 -14.79 -5.77
N THR A 192 3.71 -15.96 -5.38
CA THR A 192 2.86 -16.14 -4.20
C THR A 192 3.63 -16.36 -2.90
N HIS A 193 4.93 -16.58 -3.01
CA HIS A 193 5.92 -16.78 -1.97
C HIS A 193 7.31 -16.50 -2.53
N THR A 194 8.34 -16.46 -1.67
CA THR A 194 9.72 -16.22 -2.12
C THR A 194 10.49 -17.51 -2.44
N SER A 195 9.85 -18.68 -2.35
CA SER A 195 10.46 -19.98 -2.69
C SER A 195 11.02 -20.09 -4.11
N PRO A 196 10.51 -19.41 -5.16
CA PRO A 196 11.18 -19.39 -6.47
C PRO A 196 12.66 -18.98 -6.41
N VAL A 197 13.00 -18.08 -5.48
CA VAL A 197 14.40 -17.67 -5.26
C VAL A 197 15.25 -18.86 -4.77
N GLN A 198 14.68 -19.70 -3.92
CA GLN A 198 15.36 -20.92 -3.44
C GLN A 198 15.62 -21.88 -4.60
N ILE A 199 14.62 -22.12 -5.47
CA ILE A 199 14.76 -22.96 -6.67
C ILE A 199 15.85 -22.40 -7.58
N ARG A 200 15.81 -21.10 -7.91
CA ARG A 200 16.82 -20.44 -8.74
C ARG A 200 18.22 -20.56 -8.16
N THR A 201 18.34 -20.43 -6.84
CA THR A 201 19.63 -20.57 -6.15
C THR A 201 20.16 -21.98 -6.23
N MET A 202 19.35 -23.01 -5.96
CA MET A 202 19.76 -24.42 -6.07
C MET A 202 20.14 -24.82 -7.49
N MET A 203 19.52 -24.20 -8.51
CA MET A 203 19.90 -24.45 -9.92
C MET A 203 21.17 -23.71 -10.34
N ALA A 204 21.48 -22.57 -9.71
CA ALA A 204 22.60 -21.72 -10.11
C ALA A 204 23.92 -22.07 -9.42
N GLN A 205 23.89 -22.73 -8.26
CA GLN A 205 25.10 -23.05 -7.48
C GLN A 205 25.04 -24.42 -6.82
N GLN A 206 26.21 -24.98 -6.56
CA GLN A 206 26.31 -26.23 -5.84
C GLN A 206 26.26 -26.02 -4.32
N PRO A 207 25.70 -26.97 -3.56
CA PRO A 207 25.79 -26.97 -2.10
C PRO A 207 27.26 -26.96 -1.59
N PRO A 208 27.53 -26.42 -0.39
CA PRO A 208 26.55 -26.01 0.62
C PRO A 208 25.87 -24.67 0.31
N ILE A 209 24.55 -24.62 0.54
CA ILE A 209 23.72 -23.43 0.34
C ILE A 209 23.12 -23.00 1.69
N ARG A 210 23.24 -21.72 2.02
CA ARG A 210 22.59 -21.10 3.18
C ARG A 210 22.14 -19.70 2.77
N ILE A 211 20.85 -19.54 2.50
CA ILE A 211 20.29 -18.28 2.03
C ILE A 211 19.02 -17.92 2.77
N ILE A 212 18.76 -16.61 2.82
CA ILE A 212 17.44 -16.05 3.05
C ILE A 212 16.98 -15.34 1.78
N ALA A 213 15.69 -15.41 1.51
CA ALA A 213 15.04 -14.78 0.36
C ALA A 213 13.94 -13.80 0.86
N PRO A 214 14.30 -12.56 1.23
CA PRO A 214 13.32 -11.54 1.58
C PRO A 214 12.70 -10.96 0.31
N GLY A 215 11.42 -10.58 0.38
CA GLY A 215 10.79 -9.91 -0.75
C GLY A 215 9.27 -9.80 -0.66
N ARG A 216 8.71 -9.05 -1.62
CA ARG A 216 7.27 -8.91 -1.78
C ARG A 216 6.68 -10.16 -2.42
N VAL A 217 5.49 -10.52 -1.98
CA VAL A 217 4.69 -11.63 -2.49
C VAL A 217 3.24 -11.19 -2.65
N TYR A 218 2.49 -11.91 -3.47
CA TYR A 218 1.18 -11.47 -3.94
C TYR A 218 0.17 -12.60 -3.85
N ARG A 219 -0.97 -12.33 -3.20
CA ARG A 219 -2.10 -13.26 -3.11
C ARG A 219 -3.39 -12.48 -3.30
N SER A 220 -4.37 -13.05 -3.97
CA SER A 220 -5.65 -12.39 -4.22
C SER A 220 -6.56 -12.40 -2.98
N ASP A 221 -6.01 -12.09 -1.82
CA ASP A 221 -6.68 -12.10 -0.54
C ASP A 221 -6.66 -10.71 0.09
N SER A 222 -7.78 -10.27 0.70
CA SER A 222 -7.87 -8.93 1.27
C SER A 222 -8.88 -8.88 2.41
N ASP A 223 -8.36 -8.81 3.64
CA ASP A 223 -9.16 -8.60 4.86
C ASP A 223 -8.35 -7.79 5.90
N ALA A 224 -8.75 -7.76 7.17
CA ALA A 224 -8.03 -7.05 8.22
C ALA A 224 -6.63 -7.65 8.53
N THR A 225 -6.39 -8.89 8.12
CA THR A 225 -5.16 -9.66 8.38
C THR A 225 -4.41 -10.04 7.10
N HIS A 226 -5.00 -9.80 5.93
CA HIS A 226 -4.45 -10.12 4.62
C HIS A 226 -4.55 -8.93 3.67
N THR A 227 -3.49 -8.70 2.92
CA THR A 227 -3.41 -7.70 1.84
C THR A 227 -2.98 -8.38 0.56
N PRO A 228 -3.38 -7.86 -0.62
CA PRO A 228 -2.99 -8.44 -1.91
C PRO A 228 -1.48 -8.50 -2.13
N MET A 229 -0.73 -7.64 -1.48
CA MET A 229 0.73 -7.63 -1.44
C MET A 229 1.19 -7.57 0.01
N PHE A 230 2.14 -8.41 0.39
CA PHE A 230 2.78 -8.41 1.70
C PHE A 230 4.25 -8.82 1.56
N HIS A 231 4.99 -8.77 2.66
CA HIS A 231 6.41 -9.11 2.66
C HIS A 231 6.63 -10.46 3.33
N GLN A 232 7.49 -11.26 2.73
CA GLN A 232 7.86 -12.57 3.24
C GLN A 232 9.38 -12.70 3.26
N ILE A 233 9.89 -13.48 4.20
CA ILE A 233 11.26 -13.96 4.21
C ILE A 233 11.22 -15.48 4.32
N GLU A 234 11.95 -16.14 3.44
CA GLU A 234 12.17 -17.59 3.49
C GLU A 234 13.65 -17.90 3.65
N GLY A 235 13.95 -18.94 4.39
CA GLY A 235 15.31 -19.46 4.55
C GLY A 235 15.44 -20.84 3.96
N LEU A 236 16.61 -21.12 3.37
CA LEU A 236 17.00 -22.42 2.81
C LEU A 236 18.41 -22.78 3.27
N VAL A 237 18.55 -24.00 3.73
CA VAL A 237 19.86 -24.65 3.94
C VAL A 237 19.88 -25.95 3.17
N ILE A 238 20.90 -26.17 2.33
CA ILE A 238 21.20 -27.45 1.68
C ILE A 238 22.66 -27.80 1.97
N ASP A 239 22.85 -28.92 2.63
CA ASP A 239 24.20 -29.42 2.96
C ASP A 239 24.11 -30.94 3.25
N ARG A 240 25.24 -31.60 3.47
CA ARG A 240 25.26 -33.01 3.89
C ARG A 240 24.87 -33.16 5.35
N GLY A 241 24.07 -34.18 5.63
CA GLY A 241 23.71 -34.56 6.99
C GLY A 241 22.79 -33.55 7.74
N ILE A 242 22.11 -32.71 7.01
CA ILE A 242 21.11 -31.75 7.58
C ILE A 242 19.89 -32.54 8.06
N HIS A 243 19.35 -32.17 9.22
CA HIS A 243 18.20 -32.81 9.84
C HIS A 243 17.36 -31.82 10.67
N MET A 244 16.17 -32.25 11.12
CA MET A 244 15.22 -31.44 11.89
C MET A 244 15.80 -30.74 13.14
N GLY A 245 16.86 -31.30 13.74
CA GLY A 245 17.53 -30.66 14.87
C GLY A 245 18.23 -29.36 14.50
N HIS A 246 18.83 -29.31 13.29
CA HIS A 246 19.43 -28.09 12.76
C HIS A 246 18.35 -27.04 12.47
N LEU A 247 17.24 -27.43 11.86
CA LEU A 247 16.09 -26.54 11.64
C LEU A 247 15.58 -25.95 12.96
N LYS A 248 15.31 -26.81 13.96
CA LYS A 248 14.81 -26.37 15.27
C LYS A 248 15.78 -25.38 15.92
N TRP A 249 17.07 -25.69 15.93
CA TRP A 249 18.09 -24.81 16.50
C TRP A 249 18.13 -23.45 15.80
N THR A 250 18.11 -23.45 14.48
CA THR A 250 18.11 -22.21 13.68
C THR A 250 16.91 -21.34 14.01
N LEU A 251 15.72 -21.93 14.04
CA LEU A 251 14.48 -21.22 14.34
C LEU A 251 14.42 -20.70 15.77
N GLU A 252 14.88 -21.49 16.74
CA GLU A 252 14.94 -21.08 18.15
C GLU A 252 15.91 -19.91 18.34
N THR A 253 17.09 -19.99 17.74
CA THR A 253 18.09 -18.93 17.78
C THR A 253 17.59 -17.65 17.12
N PHE A 254 16.99 -17.78 15.93
CA PHE A 254 16.39 -16.66 15.20
C PHE A 254 15.29 -15.96 16.04
N LEU A 255 14.32 -16.72 16.55
CA LEU A 255 13.19 -16.14 17.25
C LEU A 255 13.60 -15.47 18.58
N LYS A 256 14.57 -16.06 19.30
CA LYS A 256 15.14 -15.43 20.50
C LYS A 256 15.83 -14.11 20.19
N ALA A 257 16.65 -14.08 19.13
CA ALA A 257 17.33 -12.87 18.70
C ALA A 257 16.33 -11.79 18.26
N TYR A 258 15.35 -12.16 17.43
CA TYR A 258 14.37 -11.22 16.87
C TYR A 258 13.46 -10.59 17.93
N PHE A 259 12.96 -11.37 18.88
CA PHE A 259 12.12 -10.87 19.96
C PHE A 259 12.92 -10.37 21.17
N GLU A 260 14.26 -10.49 21.13
CA GLU A 260 15.18 -10.09 22.21
C GLU A 260 14.79 -10.74 23.55
N ARG A 261 14.44 -12.05 23.50
CA ARG A 261 13.95 -12.80 24.66
C ARG A 261 14.53 -14.20 24.73
N ASP A 262 15.15 -14.52 25.86
CA ASP A 262 15.69 -15.87 26.14
C ASP A 262 14.61 -16.89 26.51
N ASP A 263 13.44 -16.43 26.97
CA ASP A 263 12.34 -17.26 27.43
C ASP A 263 11.37 -17.70 26.31
N ILE A 264 11.76 -17.55 25.05
CA ILE A 264 11.01 -18.09 23.91
C ILE A 264 10.99 -19.60 23.99
N VAL A 265 9.79 -20.16 24.06
CA VAL A 265 9.53 -21.61 23.95
C VAL A 265 8.91 -21.86 22.59
N LEU A 266 9.56 -22.75 21.82
CA LEU A 266 9.14 -23.12 20.48
C LEU A 266 8.55 -24.52 20.46
N ARG A 267 7.44 -24.70 19.74
CA ARG A 267 6.82 -25.99 19.45
C ARG A 267 6.72 -26.21 17.95
N LEU A 268 7.17 -27.37 17.49
CA LEU A 268 6.94 -27.82 16.11
C LEU A 268 5.65 -28.66 16.11
N ARG A 269 4.64 -28.21 15.37
CA ARG A 269 3.38 -28.91 15.19
C ARG A 269 3.35 -29.52 13.80
N PRO A 270 3.17 -30.86 13.65
CA PRO A 270 3.10 -31.50 12.34
C PRO A 270 2.10 -30.82 11.41
N SER A 271 2.52 -30.58 10.18
CA SER A 271 1.71 -29.97 9.13
C SER A 271 2.01 -30.62 7.78
N TYR A 272 1.40 -30.12 6.71
CA TYR A 272 1.65 -30.59 5.36
C TYR A 272 1.90 -29.41 4.43
N PHE A 273 3.09 -29.45 3.78
CA PHE A 273 3.40 -28.57 2.66
C PHE A 273 3.97 -29.45 1.52
N PRO A 274 3.57 -29.21 0.25
CA PRO A 274 4.02 -30.07 -0.88
C PRO A 274 5.53 -30.12 -1.06
N PHE A 275 6.23 -29.08 -0.67
CA PHE A 275 7.66 -28.84 -0.88
C PHE A 275 8.54 -29.26 0.32
N THR A 276 7.96 -29.75 1.41
CA THR A 276 8.70 -30.23 2.60
C THR A 276 8.16 -31.57 3.12
N GLU A 277 9.07 -32.45 3.62
CA GLU A 277 8.72 -33.70 4.28
C GLU A 277 9.84 -34.13 5.24
N PRO A 278 9.62 -34.17 6.57
CA PRO A 278 8.41 -33.75 7.28
C PRO A 278 8.22 -32.22 7.28
N SER A 279 6.96 -31.82 7.35
CA SER A 279 6.57 -30.41 7.46
C SER A 279 6.12 -30.10 8.88
N ALA A 280 6.36 -28.87 9.33
CA ALA A 280 5.92 -28.40 10.65
C ALA A 280 5.55 -26.93 10.62
N GLU A 281 4.44 -26.61 11.23
CA GLU A 281 4.15 -25.24 11.67
C GLU A 281 4.88 -24.98 12.99
N VAL A 282 5.36 -23.75 13.13
CA VAL A 282 6.14 -23.32 14.30
C VAL A 282 5.30 -22.40 15.14
N ASP A 283 5.00 -22.85 16.33
CA ASP A 283 4.29 -22.07 17.34
C ASP A 283 5.29 -21.58 18.40
N ILE A 284 5.11 -20.34 18.85
CA ILE A 284 5.81 -19.78 20.01
C ILE A 284 4.85 -19.56 21.17
N GLY A 285 5.36 -19.66 22.38
CA GLY A 285 4.63 -19.34 23.59
C GLY A 285 4.36 -17.84 23.70
N TYR A 286 3.19 -17.48 24.24
CA TYR A 286 2.91 -16.13 24.69
C TYR A 286 2.25 -16.15 26.07
N THR A 287 2.39 -15.07 26.84
CA THR A 287 1.71 -14.82 28.08
C THR A 287 0.68 -13.71 27.95
N LEU A 288 -0.27 -13.64 28.87
CA LEU A 288 -1.25 -12.55 28.95
C LEU A 288 -0.83 -11.57 30.04
N GLU A 289 -0.41 -10.38 29.62
CA GLU A 289 -0.10 -9.26 30.50
C GLU A 289 -1.16 -8.17 30.39
N LYS A 290 -1.91 -7.93 31.45
CA LYS A 290 -3.00 -6.93 31.44
C LYS A 290 -4.00 -7.13 30.30
N GLY A 291 -4.26 -8.38 29.89
CA GLY A 291 -5.15 -8.73 28.78
C GLY A 291 -4.53 -8.63 27.38
N ARG A 292 -3.28 -8.25 27.25
CA ARG A 292 -2.53 -8.23 25.97
C ARG A 292 -1.65 -9.48 25.85
N ARG A 293 -1.53 -9.99 24.65
CA ARG A 293 -0.59 -11.07 24.33
C ARG A 293 0.83 -10.51 24.24
N VAL A 294 1.73 -11.08 25.03
CA VAL A 294 3.16 -10.76 25.02
C VAL A 294 3.90 -12.03 24.63
N VAL A 295 4.69 -11.95 23.56
CA VAL A 295 5.50 -13.07 23.08
C VAL A 295 6.48 -13.49 24.17
N GLY A 296 6.66 -14.80 24.35
CA GLY A 296 7.55 -15.40 25.35
C GLY A 296 6.82 -16.07 26.53
N GLY A 297 7.60 -16.79 27.29
CA GLY A 297 7.10 -17.62 28.40
C GLY A 297 6.60 -19.00 27.96
N ASP A 298 6.52 -19.89 28.90
CA ASP A 298 6.02 -21.26 28.70
C ASP A 298 4.51 -21.33 28.98
N PRO A 299 3.67 -21.56 27.95
CA PRO A 299 2.22 -21.67 28.15
C PRO A 299 1.79 -22.72 29.15
N ALA A 300 2.62 -23.76 29.38
CA ALA A 300 2.34 -24.79 30.36
C ALA A 300 2.50 -24.30 31.82
N LYS A 301 3.18 -23.18 32.03
CA LYS A 301 3.50 -22.61 33.34
C LYS A 301 2.70 -21.37 33.74
N GLY A 302 1.83 -20.87 32.84
CA GLY A 302 1.17 -19.58 33.02
C GLY A 302 -0.22 -19.50 32.40
N ASN A 303 -0.69 -18.27 32.25
CA ASN A 303 -2.00 -17.90 31.68
C ASN A 303 -1.92 -17.57 30.18
N GLY A 304 -0.94 -18.13 29.48
CA GLY A 304 -0.69 -17.85 28.05
C GLY A 304 -1.28 -18.92 27.13
N GLY A 305 -0.72 -18.97 25.93
CA GLY A 305 -1.08 -19.93 24.90
C GLY A 305 0.02 -20.04 23.84
N TRP A 306 -0.32 -20.71 22.75
CA TRP A 306 0.54 -20.89 21.59
C TRP A 306 0.08 -20.00 20.44
N MET A 307 1.03 -19.47 19.71
CA MET A 307 0.78 -18.63 18.53
C MET A 307 1.67 -19.11 17.39
N GLU A 308 1.05 -19.41 16.27
CA GLU A 308 1.74 -19.75 15.04
C GLU A 308 2.46 -18.52 14.46
N VAL A 309 3.72 -18.69 14.06
CA VAL A 309 4.55 -17.62 13.52
C VAL A 309 5.12 -17.93 12.14
N LEU A 310 5.35 -19.22 11.81
CA LEU A 310 5.94 -19.58 10.53
C LEU A 310 5.70 -21.06 10.17
N GLY A 311 5.83 -21.36 8.86
CA GLY A 311 5.89 -22.72 8.35
C GLY A 311 7.33 -23.16 8.09
N SER A 312 7.61 -24.45 8.26
CA SER A 312 8.96 -25.01 8.06
C SER A 312 8.93 -26.50 7.74
N GLY A 313 10.08 -27.03 7.35
CA GLY A 313 10.25 -28.48 7.16
C GLY A 313 11.56 -28.86 6.52
N MET A 314 11.80 -30.15 6.38
CA MET A 314 12.89 -30.66 5.56
C MET A 314 12.51 -30.55 4.09
N VAL A 315 13.43 -30.10 3.24
CA VAL A 315 13.17 -29.95 1.81
C VAL A 315 12.82 -31.31 1.20
N HIS A 316 11.70 -31.35 0.49
CA HIS A 316 11.22 -32.59 -0.13
C HIS A 316 12.22 -33.10 -1.18
N PRO A 317 12.54 -34.41 -1.22
CA PRO A 317 13.49 -34.97 -2.20
C PRO A 317 13.22 -34.59 -3.65
N LYS A 318 11.94 -34.56 -4.06
CA LYS A 318 11.55 -34.15 -5.41
C LYS A 318 11.91 -32.70 -5.75
N VAL A 319 11.95 -31.81 -4.76
CA VAL A 319 12.37 -30.42 -4.96
C VAL A 319 13.88 -30.36 -5.23
N ILE A 320 14.66 -31.16 -4.49
CA ILE A 320 16.11 -31.30 -4.68
C ILE A 320 16.40 -31.85 -6.07
N GLU A 321 15.69 -32.93 -6.48
CA GLU A 321 15.79 -33.55 -7.81
C GLU A 321 15.40 -32.55 -8.92
N ALA A 322 14.31 -31.80 -8.75
CA ALA A 322 13.86 -30.80 -9.74
C ALA A 322 14.91 -29.71 -9.99
N CYS A 323 15.77 -29.43 -9.00
CA CYS A 323 16.88 -28.50 -9.12
C CYS A 323 18.18 -29.14 -9.65
N GLY A 324 18.17 -30.43 -10.02
CA GLY A 324 19.31 -31.13 -10.56
C GLY A 324 20.35 -31.63 -9.51
N LEU A 325 19.93 -31.66 -8.24
CA LEU A 325 20.76 -32.16 -7.14
C LEU A 325 20.38 -33.60 -6.75
N ASP A 326 21.32 -34.38 -6.22
CA ASP A 326 21.04 -35.75 -5.73
C ASP A 326 20.53 -35.73 -4.29
N PRO A 327 19.24 -36.10 -4.01
CA PRO A 327 18.69 -36.12 -2.67
C PRO A 327 19.28 -37.17 -1.73
N ASN A 328 20.04 -38.16 -2.27
CA ASN A 328 20.78 -39.10 -1.44
C ASN A 328 22.08 -38.50 -0.88
N GLU A 329 22.65 -37.51 -1.56
CA GLU A 329 23.84 -36.78 -1.14
C GLU A 329 23.50 -35.53 -0.33
N TRP A 330 22.48 -34.79 -0.77
CA TRP A 330 22.12 -33.49 -0.22
C TRP A 330 20.78 -33.52 0.51
N GLN A 331 20.78 -32.98 1.71
CA GLN A 331 19.58 -32.78 2.52
C GLN A 331 19.47 -31.30 2.88
N GLY A 332 18.27 -30.86 3.20
CA GLY A 332 18.08 -29.47 3.57
C GLY A 332 16.85 -29.23 4.39
N PHE A 333 16.75 -28.03 4.93
CA PHE A 333 15.53 -27.52 5.51
C PHE A 333 15.16 -26.15 4.92
N ALA A 334 13.88 -25.84 4.97
CA ALA A 334 13.34 -24.53 4.61
C ALA A 334 12.35 -24.04 5.66
N PHE A 335 12.19 -22.74 5.73
CA PHE A 335 11.18 -22.08 6.55
C PHE A 335 10.73 -20.79 5.87
N GLY A 336 9.53 -20.30 6.21
CA GLY A 336 9.01 -19.04 5.66
C GLY A 336 8.07 -18.36 6.63
N THR A 337 8.21 -17.03 6.77
CA THR A 337 7.39 -16.19 7.62
C THR A 337 7.03 -14.87 6.97
N GLY A 338 5.85 -14.32 7.31
CA GLY A 338 5.44 -12.98 6.92
C GLY A 338 6.17 -11.92 7.75
N VAL A 339 6.91 -11.03 7.07
CA VAL A 339 7.66 -9.93 7.72
C VAL A 339 6.70 -8.95 8.40
N ASP A 340 5.58 -8.63 7.73
CA ASP A 340 4.54 -7.74 8.26
C ASP A 340 3.95 -8.31 9.56
N ARG A 341 3.71 -9.63 9.61
CA ARG A 341 3.23 -10.31 10.83
C ARG A 341 4.25 -10.24 11.96
N LEU A 342 5.53 -10.46 11.67
CA LEU A 342 6.59 -10.32 12.65
C LEU A 342 6.67 -8.89 13.21
N ALA A 343 6.55 -7.88 12.32
CA ALA A 343 6.48 -6.48 12.73
C ALA A 343 5.28 -6.20 13.65
N MET A 344 4.10 -6.70 13.29
CA MET A 344 2.90 -6.58 14.14
C MET A 344 3.11 -7.16 15.52
N LEU A 345 3.72 -8.33 15.61
CA LEU A 345 3.96 -9.01 16.89
C LEU A 345 5.01 -8.28 17.74
N LYS A 346 6.09 -7.80 17.14
CA LYS A 346 7.17 -7.10 17.85
C LYS A 346 6.73 -5.73 18.36
N TYR A 347 6.00 -4.97 17.56
CA TYR A 347 5.61 -3.59 17.87
C TYR A 347 4.18 -3.46 18.42
N GLY A 348 3.47 -4.57 18.61
CA GLY A 348 2.12 -4.58 19.20
C GLY A 348 1.07 -3.92 18.30
N MET A 349 1.13 -4.14 17.00
CA MET A 349 0.18 -3.64 16.03
C MET A 349 -0.92 -4.67 15.76
N ASP A 350 -2.18 -4.28 15.85
CA ASP A 350 -3.32 -5.18 15.73
C ASP A 350 -3.90 -5.26 14.31
N ASP A 351 -3.51 -4.33 13.41
CA ASP A 351 -4.06 -4.20 12.05
C ASP A 351 -2.93 -4.05 11.03
N LEU A 352 -2.99 -4.84 9.95
CA LEU A 352 -2.01 -4.85 8.86
C LEU A 352 -2.17 -3.69 7.87
N ARG A 353 -3.40 -3.21 7.67
CA ARG A 353 -3.73 -2.20 6.65
C ARG A 353 -2.94 -0.90 6.77
N PRO A 354 -2.68 -0.35 7.96
CA PRO A 354 -1.91 0.88 8.11
C PRO A 354 -0.48 0.83 7.57
N PHE A 355 0.10 -0.37 7.41
CA PHE A 355 1.43 -0.51 6.76
C PHE A 355 1.43 -0.03 5.31
N PHE A 356 0.26 -0.01 4.65
CA PHE A 356 0.10 0.28 3.22
C PHE A 356 -0.71 1.56 2.96
N ASP A 357 -1.39 2.12 3.97
CA ASP A 357 -2.28 3.29 3.81
C ASP A 357 -1.55 4.61 3.60
N GLY A 358 -0.25 4.70 3.94
CA GLY A 358 0.53 5.93 3.82
C GLY A 358 0.11 7.06 4.78
N ASP A 359 -0.58 6.77 5.89
CA ASP A 359 -0.96 7.77 6.89
C ASP A 359 0.28 8.31 7.60
N LEU A 360 0.58 9.59 7.38
CA LEU A 360 1.74 10.26 7.97
C LEU A 360 1.73 10.28 9.51
N ARG A 361 0.56 10.25 10.15
CA ARG A 361 0.45 10.20 11.61
C ARG A 361 0.92 8.84 12.13
N TRP A 362 0.51 7.78 11.44
CA TRP A 362 0.92 6.42 11.75
C TRP A 362 2.43 6.23 11.49
N LEU A 363 2.93 6.71 10.35
CA LEU A 363 4.35 6.64 10.00
C LEU A 363 5.22 7.45 10.98
N LYS A 364 4.75 8.57 11.50
CA LYS A 364 5.44 9.33 12.55
C LYS A 364 5.49 8.60 13.89
N HIS A 365 4.44 7.82 14.20
CA HIS A 365 4.34 7.08 15.46
C HIS A 365 5.20 5.80 15.45
N TYR A 366 5.17 5.06 14.35
CA TYR A 366 5.86 3.77 14.22
C TYR A 366 7.15 3.84 13.37
N GLY A 367 7.41 4.97 12.71
CA GLY A 367 8.63 5.14 11.92
C GLY A 367 9.87 5.27 12.80
N PHE A 368 10.97 4.67 12.34
CA PHE A 368 12.26 4.71 13.01
C PHE A 368 13.16 5.78 12.40
N SER A 369 13.97 6.45 13.22
CA SER A 369 15.04 7.29 12.72
C SER A 369 16.18 6.41 12.17
N ALA A 370 16.69 6.76 11.00
CA ALA A 370 17.77 5.99 10.38
C ALA A 370 19.06 5.91 11.20
N LEU A 371 19.23 6.83 12.17
CA LEU A 371 20.39 6.85 13.07
C LEU A 371 20.08 6.27 14.45
N ASP A 372 18.81 6.08 14.79
CA ASP A 372 18.36 5.56 16.09
C ASP A 372 17.99 4.05 16.03
N VAL A 373 18.18 3.44 14.87
CA VAL A 373 17.92 2.01 14.68
C VAL A 373 19.06 1.23 15.32
N PRO A 374 18.81 0.46 16.39
CA PRO A 374 19.82 -0.44 16.93
C PRO A 374 20.09 -1.55 15.90
N THR A 375 21.33 -1.65 15.45
CA THR A 375 21.78 -2.77 14.64
C THR A 375 22.48 -3.78 15.54
N LEU A 376 22.39 -5.08 15.21
CA LEU A 376 23.12 -6.12 15.95
C LEU A 376 24.64 -5.85 15.93
N SER A 377 25.15 -5.31 14.82
CA SER A 377 26.56 -4.90 14.69
C SER A 377 26.90 -3.62 15.46
N GLY A 378 25.91 -2.77 15.73
CA GLY A 378 26.07 -1.53 16.51
C GLY A 378 25.98 -1.71 18.01
N GLY A 379 25.54 -2.88 18.47
CA GLY A 379 25.28 -3.19 19.88
C GLY A 379 24.03 -2.51 20.40
N VAL A 380 23.28 -3.21 21.24
CA VAL A 380 22.16 -2.64 22.00
C VAL A 380 22.77 -1.88 23.17
N THR A 381 23.31 -0.71 22.94
CA THR A 381 23.62 0.22 24.03
C THR A 381 22.39 1.06 24.28
N ALA A 382 21.62 0.65 25.26
CA ALA A 382 20.61 1.49 25.90
C ALA A 382 21.25 2.73 26.51
#